data_e6e7b7898f4ac295864314bf4e95498f
#
_entry.id   e6e7b7898f4ac295864314bf4e95498f
#
_cell.length_a   1.000
_cell.length_b   1.000
_cell.length_c   1.000
_cell.angle_alpha   90.00
_cell.angle_beta   90.00
_cell.angle_gamma   90.00
#
_symmetry.space_group_name_H-M   'P 1'
#
loop_
_entity.id
_entity.type
_entity.pdbx_description
1 polymer ?
#
loop_
_entity_poly.entity_id
_entity_poly.type
_entity_poly.pdbx_seq_one_letter_code
_entity_poly.pdbx_strand_id
1 'polypeptide(L)'
;MKPINCLITGISGMVGSHLLDFLLKKTNWNIYGLIRFSSKLDNIEHHLDRVNKGKRVFLEYGDLTDQVSIRKVINNTLPKYIFHLAAESFPKMSFDAPLKFYDTNVKGTQILLEEVKNCKKIKPIVHVCSSSEVFGKVKKKYLPINENCNFHPASPYAISKVGTDLIGRYFYEAYGVRTIVTRMFTHTGPRRGDFFAESTFAKQIAMIEEGLIPPKIKVGNLKSLRTIADVRDAVNAYHMLVTKKPK
;
A
#
# COMPACT_ATOMS: atom_id res chain seq x y z
N MET A 1 2.45 29.94 2.98
CA MET A 1 2.45 28.94 1.90
C MET A 1 1.17 28.11 1.98
N LYS A 2 0.53 27.79 0.83
CA LYS A 2 -0.64 26.89 0.84
C LYS A 2 -0.21 25.52 1.36
N PRO A 3 -1.05 24.85 2.17
CA PRO A 3 -0.72 23.51 2.66
C PRO A 3 -0.54 22.53 1.49
N ILE A 4 0.38 21.60 1.65
CA ILE A 4 0.63 20.54 0.66
C ILE A 4 -0.48 19.49 0.77
N ASN A 5 -1.09 19.15 -0.34
CA ASN A 5 -2.04 18.06 -0.41
C ASN A 5 -1.32 16.75 -0.70
N CYS A 6 -1.67 15.71 0.03
CA CYS A 6 -1.19 14.34 -0.11
C CYS A 6 -2.37 13.40 -0.28
N LEU A 7 -2.33 12.52 -1.26
CA LEU A 7 -3.33 11.46 -1.46
C LEU A 7 -2.77 10.12 -1.02
N ILE A 8 -3.51 9.39 -0.20
CA ILE A 8 -3.21 8.01 0.20
C ILE A 8 -4.32 7.12 -0.32
N THR A 9 -4.05 6.28 -1.31
CA THR A 9 -4.97 5.21 -1.66
C THR A 9 -4.79 4.06 -0.66
N GLY A 10 -5.90 3.47 -0.17
CA GLY A 10 -5.83 2.43 0.86
C GLY A 10 -5.53 2.97 2.26
N ILE A 11 -5.97 4.17 2.58
CA ILE A 11 -5.73 4.85 3.87
C ILE A 11 -6.25 4.04 5.08
N SER A 12 -7.33 3.28 4.92
CA SER A 12 -7.91 2.45 5.99
C SER A 12 -7.22 1.09 6.17
N GLY A 13 -6.24 0.75 5.32
CA GLY A 13 -5.40 -0.44 5.50
C GLY A 13 -4.33 -0.25 6.59
N MET A 14 -3.62 -1.32 6.96
CA MET A 14 -2.54 -1.25 7.96
C MET A 14 -1.51 -0.16 7.59
N VAL A 15 -0.90 -0.25 6.43
CA VAL A 15 0.16 0.69 6.03
C VAL A 15 -0.37 2.11 5.87
N GLY A 16 -1.55 2.26 5.23
CA GLY A 16 -2.17 3.56 5.01
C GLY A 16 -2.51 4.30 6.30
N SER A 17 -3.03 3.58 7.30
CA SER A 17 -3.37 4.17 8.61
C SER A 17 -2.14 4.56 9.42
N HIS A 18 -1.06 3.76 9.39
CA HIS A 18 0.22 4.15 10.00
C HIS A 18 0.89 5.32 9.28
N LEU A 19 0.77 5.38 7.95
CA LEU A 19 1.27 6.53 7.18
C LEU A 19 0.48 7.80 7.52
N LEU A 20 -0.83 7.71 7.70
CA LEU A 20 -1.67 8.82 8.17
C LEU A 20 -1.16 9.35 9.52
N ASP A 21 -0.99 8.46 10.52
CA ASP A 21 -0.46 8.83 11.84
C ASP A 21 0.90 9.53 11.72
N PHE A 22 1.79 8.93 10.93
CA PHE A 22 3.14 9.46 10.72
C PHE A 22 3.12 10.86 10.09
N LEU A 23 2.36 11.05 9.01
CA LEU A 23 2.28 12.32 8.30
C LEU A 23 1.63 13.42 9.15
N LEU A 24 0.61 13.09 9.95
CA LEU A 24 -0.01 14.04 10.88
C LEU A 24 0.98 14.54 11.94
N LYS A 25 1.88 13.65 12.40
CA LYS A 25 2.92 13.97 13.39
C LYS A 25 4.11 14.73 12.80
N LYS A 26 4.52 14.40 11.58
CA LYS A 26 5.78 14.87 10.99
C LYS A 26 5.64 16.02 10.00
N THR A 27 4.44 16.31 9.53
CA THR A 27 4.19 17.32 8.50
C THR A 27 3.00 18.22 8.87
N ASN A 28 2.80 19.27 8.10
CA ASN A 28 1.59 20.11 8.13
C ASN A 28 0.70 19.89 6.90
N TRP A 29 0.82 18.74 6.22
CA TRP A 29 0.09 18.45 4.99
C TRP A 29 -1.40 18.22 5.24
N ASN A 30 -2.21 18.52 4.24
CA ASN A 30 -3.58 18.02 4.14
C ASN A 30 -3.52 16.60 3.56
N ILE A 31 -4.16 15.66 4.22
CA ILE A 31 -4.13 14.25 3.87
C ILE A 31 -5.50 13.82 3.39
N TYR A 32 -5.56 13.43 2.13
CA TYR A 32 -6.76 12.91 1.49
C TYR A 32 -6.64 11.38 1.41
N GLY A 33 -7.62 10.67 1.90
CA GLY A 33 -7.67 9.21 1.85
C GLY A 33 -8.69 8.73 0.85
N LEU A 34 -8.28 7.92 -0.13
CA LEU A 34 -9.20 7.22 -1.01
C LEU A 34 -9.79 6.02 -0.27
N ILE A 35 -11.12 5.96 -0.18
CA ILE A 35 -11.89 4.85 0.38
C ILE A 35 -13.01 4.45 -0.57
N ARG A 36 -13.42 3.18 -0.49
CA ARG A 36 -14.66 2.68 -1.10
C ARG A 36 -15.83 2.83 -0.11
N PHE A 37 -17.07 2.85 -0.58
CA PHE A 37 -18.23 2.87 0.30
C PHE A 37 -18.26 1.71 1.30
N SER A 38 -17.73 0.54 0.91
CA SER A 38 -17.61 -0.65 1.75
C SER A 38 -16.34 -0.72 2.59
N SER A 39 -15.50 0.31 2.60
CA SER A 39 -14.26 0.29 3.37
C SER A 39 -14.54 0.32 4.86
N LYS A 40 -13.96 -0.63 5.62
CA LYS A 40 -13.90 -0.55 7.07
C LYS A 40 -12.97 0.59 7.48
N LEU A 41 -13.37 1.36 8.50
CA LEU A 41 -12.61 2.51 8.98
C LEU A 41 -11.95 2.27 10.34
N ASP A 42 -12.02 1.06 10.89
CA ASP A 42 -11.54 0.69 12.23
C ASP A 42 -10.08 1.16 12.46
N ASN A 43 -9.22 0.99 11.46
CA ASN A 43 -7.81 1.37 11.55
C ASN A 43 -7.57 2.89 11.60
N ILE A 44 -8.56 3.71 11.25
CA ILE A 44 -8.49 5.18 11.28
C ILE A 44 -9.58 5.81 12.14
N GLU A 45 -10.30 5.02 12.92
CA GLU A 45 -11.42 5.46 13.77
C GLU A 45 -11.01 6.63 14.68
N HIS A 46 -9.82 6.57 15.27
CA HIS A 46 -9.25 7.61 16.14
C HIS A 46 -8.97 8.95 15.42
N HIS A 47 -9.13 8.99 14.10
CA HIS A 47 -9.03 10.21 13.30
C HIS A 47 -10.37 10.72 12.74
N LEU A 48 -11.48 10.01 12.95
CA LEU A 48 -12.78 10.41 12.39
C LEU A 48 -13.25 11.78 12.89
N ASP A 49 -12.92 12.14 14.14
CA ASP A 49 -13.19 13.50 14.64
C ASP A 49 -12.47 14.59 13.79
N ARG A 50 -11.24 14.33 13.32
CA ARG A 50 -10.51 15.23 12.42
C ARG A 50 -11.15 15.29 11.05
N VAL A 51 -11.63 14.16 10.53
CA VAL A 51 -12.35 14.08 9.24
C VAL A 51 -13.63 14.92 9.34
N ASN A 52 -14.45 14.69 10.37
CA ASN A 52 -15.70 15.38 10.57
C ASN A 52 -15.53 16.91 10.74
N LYS A 53 -14.43 17.35 11.33
CA LYS A 53 -14.09 18.78 11.50
C LYS A 53 -13.30 19.36 10.33
N GLY A 54 -13.00 18.59 9.28
CA GLY A 54 -12.19 19.05 8.15
C GLY A 54 -10.77 19.48 8.54
N LYS A 55 -10.19 18.86 9.59
CA LYS A 55 -8.89 19.25 10.13
C LYS A 55 -7.77 18.37 9.59
N ARG A 56 -7.25 18.75 8.42
CA ARG A 56 -6.10 18.12 7.75
C ARG A 56 -6.32 16.67 7.28
N VAL A 57 -7.43 16.04 7.59
CA VAL A 57 -7.77 14.69 7.12
C VAL A 57 -9.11 14.74 6.42
N PHE A 58 -9.13 14.24 5.18
CA PHE A 58 -10.30 14.26 4.31
C PHE A 58 -10.45 12.87 3.68
N LEU A 59 -11.67 12.40 3.52
CA LEU A 59 -11.95 11.14 2.85
C LEU A 59 -12.64 11.42 1.51
N GLU A 60 -12.08 10.83 0.45
CA GLU A 60 -12.61 10.87 -0.90
C GLU A 60 -13.14 9.48 -1.27
N TYR A 61 -14.36 9.43 -1.77
CA TYR A 61 -14.98 8.17 -2.19
C TYR A 61 -14.64 7.87 -3.64
N GLY A 62 -14.14 6.67 -3.91
CA GLY A 62 -13.85 6.18 -5.25
C GLY A 62 -13.33 4.74 -5.24
N ASP A 63 -13.33 4.13 -6.40
CA ASP A 63 -12.79 2.79 -6.63
C ASP A 63 -11.66 2.87 -7.67
N LEU A 64 -10.54 2.20 -7.41
CA LEU A 64 -9.41 2.15 -8.35
C LEU A 64 -9.80 1.56 -9.72
N THR A 65 -10.82 0.72 -9.75
CA THR A 65 -11.30 0.09 -10.99
C THR A 65 -12.27 0.97 -11.77
N ASP A 66 -12.72 2.09 -11.19
CA ASP A 66 -13.58 3.09 -11.83
C ASP A 66 -12.82 4.38 -12.13
N GLN A 67 -12.54 4.57 -13.43
CA GLN A 67 -11.78 5.71 -13.93
C GLN A 67 -12.44 7.06 -13.63
N VAL A 68 -13.77 7.12 -13.65
CA VAL A 68 -14.52 8.37 -13.44
C VAL A 68 -14.33 8.86 -12.00
N SER A 69 -14.45 7.95 -11.03
CA SER A 69 -14.23 8.29 -9.62
C SER A 69 -12.81 8.70 -9.34
N ILE A 70 -11.81 8.02 -9.91
CA ILE A 70 -10.38 8.38 -9.74
C ILE A 70 -10.08 9.75 -10.35
N ARG A 71 -10.61 10.05 -11.54
CA ARG A 71 -10.51 11.39 -12.15
C ARG A 71 -11.07 12.46 -11.24
N LYS A 72 -12.24 12.24 -10.64
CA LYS A 72 -12.85 13.15 -9.68
C LYS A 72 -11.94 13.38 -8.47
N VAL A 73 -11.43 12.31 -7.87
CA VAL A 73 -10.53 12.37 -6.71
C VAL A 73 -9.27 13.18 -7.04
N ILE A 74 -8.59 12.90 -8.15
CA ILE A 74 -7.39 13.63 -8.56
C ILE A 74 -7.69 15.12 -8.78
N ASN A 75 -8.81 15.47 -9.41
CA ASN A 75 -9.18 16.86 -9.65
C ASN A 75 -9.60 17.62 -8.38
N ASN A 76 -10.23 16.94 -7.43
CA ASN A 76 -10.64 17.54 -6.15
C ASN A 76 -9.44 17.77 -5.22
N THR A 77 -8.52 16.80 -5.18
CA THR A 77 -7.43 16.82 -4.19
C THR A 77 -6.18 17.56 -4.67
N LEU A 78 -5.93 17.58 -5.99
CA LEU A 78 -4.73 18.18 -6.61
C LEU A 78 -3.45 17.86 -5.82
N PRO A 79 -3.10 16.59 -5.62
CA PRO A 79 -2.05 16.19 -4.68
C PRO A 79 -0.65 16.51 -5.23
N LYS A 80 0.25 16.93 -4.33
CA LYS A 80 1.69 17.02 -4.59
C LYS A 80 2.38 15.67 -4.42
N TYR A 81 1.88 14.84 -3.50
CA TYR A 81 2.38 13.50 -3.23
C TYR A 81 1.22 12.51 -3.26
N ILE A 82 1.45 11.35 -3.87
CA ILE A 82 0.49 10.25 -3.89
C ILE A 82 1.21 9.02 -3.34
N PHE A 83 0.63 8.39 -2.31
CA PHE A 83 1.05 7.07 -1.85
C PHE A 83 0.02 6.05 -2.31
N HIS A 84 0.38 5.28 -3.33
CA HIS A 84 -0.48 4.27 -3.89
C HIS A 84 -0.29 2.93 -3.16
N LEU A 85 -1.06 2.75 -2.08
CA LEU A 85 -1.00 1.60 -1.17
C LEU A 85 -2.20 0.67 -1.31
N ALA A 86 -3.30 1.12 -1.93
CA ALA A 86 -4.48 0.30 -2.15
C ALA A 86 -4.18 -0.87 -3.07
N ALA A 87 -4.45 -2.07 -2.60
CA ALA A 87 -4.24 -3.31 -3.34
C ALA A 87 -5.06 -4.44 -2.70
N GLU A 88 -5.41 -5.45 -3.49
CA GLU A 88 -5.65 -6.78 -2.94
C GLU A 88 -4.30 -7.37 -2.54
N SER A 89 -4.11 -7.68 -1.25
CA SER A 89 -2.77 -7.92 -0.69
C SER A 89 -2.58 -9.26 0.02
N PHE A 90 -3.60 -10.13 0.05
CA PHE A 90 -3.51 -11.44 0.69
C PHE A 90 -3.17 -12.52 -0.34
N PRO A 91 -1.91 -13.02 -0.42
CA PRO A 91 -1.48 -13.92 -1.49
C PRO A 91 -2.29 -15.20 -1.60
N LYS A 92 -2.73 -15.78 -0.48
CA LYS A 92 -3.50 -17.03 -0.49
C LYS A 92 -4.83 -16.88 -1.25
N MET A 93 -5.55 -15.78 -1.04
CA MET A 93 -6.81 -15.51 -1.76
C MET A 93 -6.61 -15.28 -3.26
N SER A 94 -5.40 -14.96 -3.71
CA SER A 94 -5.13 -14.76 -5.12
C SER A 94 -5.25 -16.04 -5.95
N PHE A 95 -5.12 -17.20 -5.34
CA PHE A 95 -5.32 -18.49 -6.02
C PHE A 95 -6.80 -18.78 -6.28
N ASP A 96 -7.68 -18.30 -5.39
CA ASP A 96 -9.12 -18.50 -5.50
C ASP A 96 -9.80 -17.43 -6.38
N ALA A 97 -9.26 -16.21 -6.40
CA ALA A 97 -9.84 -15.08 -7.12
C ALA A 97 -8.77 -14.24 -7.88
N PRO A 98 -8.01 -14.83 -8.81
CA PRO A 98 -6.87 -14.17 -9.45
C PRO A 98 -7.25 -12.90 -10.22
N LEU A 99 -8.38 -12.88 -10.91
CA LEU A 99 -8.83 -11.74 -11.71
C LEU A 99 -9.08 -10.50 -10.85
N LYS A 100 -9.61 -10.67 -9.63
CA LYS A 100 -9.81 -9.56 -8.69
C LYS A 100 -8.48 -8.86 -8.35
N PHE A 101 -7.40 -9.64 -8.21
CA PHE A 101 -6.06 -9.09 -7.99
C PHE A 101 -5.55 -8.33 -9.22
N TYR A 102 -5.79 -8.83 -10.42
CA TYR A 102 -5.39 -8.14 -11.64
C TYR A 102 -6.20 -6.86 -11.86
N ASP A 103 -7.50 -6.90 -11.65
CA ASP A 103 -8.35 -5.72 -11.77
C ASP A 103 -7.93 -4.63 -10.78
N THR A 104 -7.78 -4.97 -9.49
CA THR A 104 -7.44 -3.97 -8.49
C THR A 104 -5.99 -3.50 -8.62
N ASN A 105 -5.02 -4.44 -8.70
CA ASN A 105 -3.61 -4.09 -8.59
C ASN A 105 -3.02 -3.60 -9.91
N VAL A 106 -3.39 -4.21 -11.05
CA VAL A 106 -2.83 -3.87 -12.36
C VAL A 106 -3.67 -2.77 -13.00
N LYS A 107 -4.94 -3.06 -13.30
CA LYS A 107 -5.85 -2.09 -13.93
C LYS A 107 -6.04 -0.85 -13.06
N GLY A 108 -6.20 -1.02 -11.74
CA GLY A 108 -6.34 0.12 -10.82
C GLY A 108 -5.10 1.02 -10.79
N THR A 109 -3.88 0.46 -10.84
CA THR A 109 -2.64 1.24 -10.97
C THR A 109 -2.58 1.98 -12.31
N GLN A 110 -2.95 1.30 -13.40
CA GLN A 110 -3.03 1.92 -14.73
C GLN A 110 -3.98 3.11 -14.73
N ILE A 111 -5.19 2.96 -14.21
CA ILE A 111 -6.19 4.04 -14.13
C ILE A 111 -5.67 5.22 -13.31
N LEU A 112 -5.11 4.97 -12.13
CA LEU A 112 -4.57 6.04 -11.28
C LEU A 112 -3.50 6.85 -12.02
N LEU A 113 -2.51 6.19 -12.62
CA LEU A 113 -1.41 6.87 -13.30
C LEU A 113 -1.86 7.55 -14.59
N GLU A 114 -2.85 7.00 -15.29
CA GLU A 114 -3.47 7.64 -16.45
C GLU A 114 -4.16 8.96 -16.06
N GLU A 115 -4.92 8.98 -14.97
CA GLU A 115 -5.58 10.18 -14.50
C GLU A 115 -4.59 11.22 -13.94
N VAL A 116 -3.49 10.78 -13.32
CA VAL A 116 -2.37 11.66 -12.94
C VAL A 116 -1.72 12.28 -14.17
N LYS A 117 -1.43 11.50 -15.21
CA LYS A 117 -0.86 11.96 -16.48
C LYS A 117 -1.76 13.00 -17.16
N ASN A 118 -3.06 12.75 -17.16
CA ASN A 118 -4.05 13.58 -17.85
C ASN A 118 -4.35 14.87 -17.10
N CYS A 119 -4.14 14.94 -15.78
CA CYS A 119 -4.37 16.15 -14.99
C CYS A 119 -3.25 17.17 -15.17
N LYS A 120 -3.43 18.14 -16.07
CA LYS A 120 -2.42 19.17 -16.37
C LYS A 120 -2.15 20.16 -15.23
N LYS A 121 -3.00 20.17 -14.19
CA LYS A 121 -2.89 21.09 -13.04
C LYS A 121 -1.82 20.68 -12.04
N ILE A 122 -1.35 19.44 -12.09
CA ILE A 122 -0.41 18.87 -11.11
C ILE A 122 0.71 18.07 -11.78
N LYS A 123 1.83 17.97 -11.07
CA LYS A 123 2.93 17.04 -11.38
C LYS A 123 3.38 16.36 -10.09
N PRO A 124 2.58 15.44 -9.54
CA PRO A 124 2.88 14.80 -8.26
C PRO A 124 4.09 13.89 -8.35
N ILE A 125 4.67 13.57 -7.19
CA ILE A 125 5.50 12.39 -7.02
C ILE A 125 4.59 11.26 -6.53
N VAL A 126 4.60 10.14 -7.22
CA VAL A 126 3.74 8.99 -6.95
C VAL A 126 4.59 7.83 -6.44
N HIS A 127 4.45 7.49 -5.16
CA HIS A 127 4.97 6.24 -4.64
C HIS A 127 4.03 5.10 -5.03
N VAL A 128 4.56 4.12 -5.76
CA VAL A 128 3.85 2.91 -6.21
C VAL A 128 4.37 1.72 -5.41
N CYS A 129 3.51 1.13 -4.59
CA CYS A 129 3.88 0.00 -3.75
C CYS A 129 3.75 -1.32 -4.52
N SER A 130 4.88 -1.84 -5.01
CA SER A 130 5.01 -3.21 -5.51
C SER A 130 5.22 -4.18 -4.34
N SER A 131 6.00 -5.24 -4.49
CA SER A 131 6.24 -6.25 -3.45
C SER A 131 7.53 -7.00 -3.73
N SER A 132 8.20 -7.50 -2.69
CA SER A 132 9.31 -8.46 -2.83
C SER A 132 8.86 -9.82 -3.41
N GLU A 133 7.58 -10.13 -3.37
CA GLU A 133 7.03 -11.36 -3.97
C GLU A 133 7.23 -11.41 -5.51
N VAL A 134 7.54 -10.28 -6.15
CA VAL A 134 7.91 -10.24 -7.58
C VAL A 134 9.17 -11.07 -7.89
N PHE A 135 10.06 -11.24 -6.92
CA PHE A 135 11.30 -12.01 -7.06
C PHE A 135 11.10 -13.53 -6.89
N GLY A 136 10.01 -13.95 -6.23
CA GLY A 136 9.73 -15.37 -5.95
C GLY A 136 10.87 -16.08 -5.22
N LYS A 137 11.21 -17.29 -5.64
CA LYS A 137 12.31 -18.08 -5.06
C LYS A 137 13.65 -17.71 -5.69
N VAL A 138 14.41 -16.88 -5.03
CA VAL A 138 15.74 -16.43 -5.49
C VAL A 138 16.79 -17.49 -5.20
N LYS A 139 17.66 -17.80 -6.17
CA LYS A 139 18.80 -18.72 -5.99
C LYS A 139 19.84 -18.09 -5.06
N LYS A 140 20.49 -18.90 -4.22
CA LYS A 140 21.50 -18.45 -3.21
C LYS A 140 22.58 -17.51 -3.79
N LYS A 141 23.02 -17.76 -5.03
CA LYS A 141 24.05 -16.95 -5.69
C LYS A 141 23.62 -15.50 -6.00
N TYR A 142 22.34 -15.16 -5.90
CA TYR A 142 21.79 -13.82 -6.12
C TYR A 142 21.36 -13.13 -4.80
N LEU A 143 21.81 -13.66 -3.66
CA LEU A 143 21.57 -13.04 -2.36
C LEU A 143 22.77 -12.15 -1.99
N PRO A 144 22.54 -11.00 -1.33
CA PRO A 144 21.23 -10.43 -1.00
C PRO A 144 20.46 -9.97 -2.24
N ILE A 145 19.12 -10.03 -2.16
CA ILE A 145 18.24 -9.56 -3.24
C ILE A 145 18.39 -8.04 -3.41
N ASN A 146 18.56 -7.60 -4.64
CA ASN A 146 18.58 -6.18 -5.02
C ASN A 146 17.62 -5.92 -6.20
N GLU A 147 17.56 -4.68 -6.62
CA GLU A 147 16.63 -4.21 -7.65
C GLU A 147 16.89 -4.82 -9.05
N ASN A 148 18.09 -5.35 -9.29
CA ASN A 148 18.49 -5.98 -10.58
C ASN A 148 18.13 -7.46 -10.65
N CYS A 149 17.64 -8.06 -9.55
CA CYS A 149 17.16 -9.44 -9.59
C CYS A 149 15.96 -9.58 -10.52
N ASN A 150 15.97 -10.64 -11.34
CA ASN A 150 14.88 -10.92 -12.26
C ASN A 150 13.56 -11.21 -11.53
N PHE A 151 12.46 -10.81 -12.14
CA PHE A 151 11.13 -11.21 -11.69
C PHE A 151 10.91 -12.70 -11.90
N HIS A 152 10.40 -13.37 -10.87
CA HIS A 152 10.03 -14.78 -10.92
C HIS A 152 8.80 -15.05 -10.03
N PRO A 153 7.65 -14.39 -10.33
CA PRO A 153 6.47 -14.42 -9.47
C PRO A 153 5.94 -15.86 -9.33
N ALA A 154 5.56 -16.24 -8.10
CA ALA A 154 5.10 -17.59 -7.77
C ALA A 154 3.61 -17.65 -7.35
N SER A 155 2.85 -16.58 -7.55
CA SER A 155 1.41 -16.50 -7.24
C SER A 155 0.71 -15.48 -8.12
N PRO A 156 -0.62 -15.55 -8.29
CA PRO A 156 -1.37 -14.51 -9.00
C PRO A 156 -1.20 -13.11 -8.35
N TYR A 157 -1.10 -13.04 -7.02
CA TYR A 157 -0.73 -11.81 -6.32
C TYR A 157 0.62 -11.27 -6.79
N ALA A 158 1.65 -12.13 -6.80
CA ALA A 158 2.99 -11.73 -7.23
C ALA A 158 3.00 -11.26 -8.69
N ILE A 159 2.27 -11.94 -9.59
CA ILE A 159 2.08 -11.53 -10.99
C ILE A 159 1.43 -10.14 -11.06
N SER A 160 0.37 -9.89 -10.27
CA SER A 160 -0.27 -8.58 -10.24
C SER A 160 0.68 -7.48 -9.77
N LYS A 161 1.58 -7.79 -8.83
CA LYS A 161 2.60 -6.84 -8.34
C LYS A 161 3.73 -6.61 -9.34
N VAL A 162 4.08 -7.59 -10.19
CA VAL A 162 4.94 -7.37 -11.35
C VAL A 162 4.27 -6.40 -12.33
N GLY A 163 2.98 -6.57 -12.62
CA GLY A 163 2.22 -5.64 -13.45
C GLY A 163 2.22 -4.21 -12.86
N THR A 164 1.94 -4.07 -11.56
CA THR A 164 2.03 -2.79 -10.84
C THR A 164 3.41 -2.13 -10.97
N ASP A 165 4.48 -2.91 -10.80
CA ASP A 165 5.87 -2.45 -10.91
C ASP A 165 6.18 -1.93 -12.33
N LEU A 166 5.87 -2.74 -13.34
CA LEU A 166 6.13 -2.39 -14.74
C LEU A 166 5.33 -1.17 -15.18
N ILE A 167 4.06 -1.05 -14.77
CA ILE A 167 3.23 0.13 -15.06
C ILE A 167 3.85 1.37 -14.42
N GLY A 168 4.28 1.30 -13.16
CA GLY A 168 4.95 2.41 -12.49
C GLY A 168 6.17 2.90 -13.26
N ARG A 169 7.05 2.00 -13.68
CA ARG A 169 8.25 2.33 -14.47
C ARG A 169 7.88 2.86 -15.85
N TYR A 170 6.95 2.21 -16.55
CA TYR A 170 6.51 2.64 -17.87
C TYR A 170 5.97 4.07 -17.89
N PHE A 171 5.17 4.46 -16.89
CA PHE A 171 4.66 5.83 -16.83
C PHE A 171 5.74 6.87 -16.60
N TYR A 172 6.81 6.53 -15.89
CA TYR A 172 7.97 7.40 -15.78
C TYR A 172 8.72 7.52 -17.11
N GLU A 173 9.06 6.41 -17.74
CA GLU A 173 9.87 6.35 -18.95
C GLU A 173 9.14 6.95 -20.17
N ALA A 174 7.87 6.60 -20.35
CA ALA A 174 7.11 7.00 -21.53
C ALA A 174 6.45 8.38 -21.40
N TYR A 175 6.04 8.77 -20.20
CA TYR A 175 5.22 9.98 -19.99
C TYR A 175 5.82 10.99 -18.99
N GLY A 176 6.95 10.71 -18.37
CA GLY A 176 7.57 11.57 -17.39
C GLY A 176 6.75 11.75 -16.10
N VAL A 177 5.82 10.84 -15.81
CA VAL A 177 5.11 10.80 -14.51
C VAL A 177 6.12 10.39 -13.45
N ARG A 178 6.36 11.24 -12.46
CA ARG A 178 7.36 11.01 -11.42
C ARG A 178 6.95 9.90 -10.47
N THR A 179 7.18 8.66 -10.83
CA THR A 179 6.91 7.48 -10.01
C THR A 179 8.15 7.01 -9.26
N ILE A 180 7.95 6.49 -8.06
CA ILE A 180 8.95 5.76 -7.28
C ILE A 180 8.33 4.41 -6.93
N VAL A 181 8.89 3.35 -7.47
CA VAL A 181 8.39 1.98 -7.24
C VAL A 181 9.20 1.33 -6.13
N THR A 182 8.52 0.78 -5.12
CA THR A 182 9.16 0.02 -4.04
C THR A 182 8.79 -1.45 -4.09
N ARG A 183 9.76 -2.34 -3.86
CA ARG A 183 9.60 -3.79 -3.74
C ARG A 183 9.81 -4.20 -2.29
N MET A 184 8.97 -3.64 -1.41
CA MET A 184 9.11 -3.83 0.03
C MET A 184 8.98 -5.29 0.42
N PHE A 185 9.89 -5.75 1.29
CA PHE A 185 9.79 -7.04 1.98
C PHE A 185 8.69 -7.00 3.03
N THR A 186 8.41 -8.15 3.67
CA THR A 186 7.34 -8.22 4.67
C THR A 186 7.54 -7.16 5.73
N HIS A 187 6.49 -6.40 5.99
CA HIS A 187 6.40 -5.48 7.10
C HIS A 187 5.10 -5.75 7.86
N THR A 188 5.16 -5.62 9.16
CA THR A 188 4.05 -5.95 10.06
C THR A 188 3.93 -4.94 11.19
N GLY A 189 2.85 -5.02 11.93
CA GLY A 189 2.57 -4.16 13.08
C GLY A 189 1.10 -4.19 13.46
N PRO A 190 0.68 -3.38 14.43
CA PRO A 190 -0.73 -3.23 14.78
C PRO A 190 -1.61 -2.97 13.55
N ARG A 191 -2.90 -3.28 13.63
CA ARG A 191 -3.89 -3.09 12.55
C ARG A 191 -3.71 -4.00 11.33
N ARG A 192 -2.78 -4.98 11.39
CA ARG A 192 -2.66 -5.99 10.34
C ARG A 192 -3.81 -6.99 10.44
N GLY A 193 -4.40 -7.34 9.29
CA GLY A 193 -5.49 -8.32 9.26
C GLY A 193 -5.10 -9.67 9.88
N ASP A 194 -6.01 -10.30 10.58
CA ASP A 194 -5.81 -11.50 11.40
C ASP A 194 -5.62 -12.80 10.59
N PHE A 195 -5.66 -12.72 9.27
CA PHE A 195 -5.34 -13.82 8.34
C PHE A 195 -3.85 -13.88 7.92
N PHE A 196 -3.03 -12.91 8.31
CA PHE A 196 -1.58 -12.97 8.14
C PHE A 196 -0.92 -13.73 9.30
N ALA A 197 0.18 -14.43 9.04
CA ALA A 197 0.81 -15.34 9.98
C ALA A 197 1.12 -14.67 11.34
N GLU A 198 1.76 -13.51 11.32
CA GLU A 198 2.16 -12.77 12.52
C GLU A 198 0.94 -12.37 13.37
N SER A 199 -0.10 -11.86 12.72
CA SER A 199 -1.35 -11.48 13.39
C SER A 199 -2.11 -12.69 13.91
N THR A 200 -2.13 -13.79 13.13
CA THR A 200 -2.75 -15.06 13.55
C THR A 200 -2.05 -15.62 14.78
N PHE A 201 -0.74 -15.55 14.86
CA PHE A 201 0.02 -16.03 16.03
C PHE A 201 -0.29 -15.16 17.26
N ALA A 202 -0.20 -13.85 17.13
CA ALA A 202 -0.54 -12.92 18.22
C ALA A 202 -1.97 -13.11 18.73
N LYS A 203 -2.94 -13.27 17.81
CA LYS A 203 -4.35 -13.53 18.16
C LYS A 203 -4.51 -14.85 18.91
N GLN A 204 -3.87 -15.94 18.46
CA GLN A 204 -3.95 -17.23 19.14
C GLN A 204 -3.34 -17.16 20.54
N ILE A 205 -2.20 -16.46 20.71
CA ILE A 205 -1.58 -16.27 22.04
C ILE A 205 -2.54 -15.55 22.96
N ALA A 206 -3.09 -14.40 22.56
CA ALA A 206 -4.04 -13.64 23.35
C ALA A 206 -5.28 -14.49 23.74
N MET A 207 -5.82 -15.27 22.79
CA MET A 207 -6.95 -16.17 23.07
C MET A 207 -6.60 -17.30 24.06
N ILE A 208 -5.37 -17.79 24.06
CA ILE A 208 -4.87 -18.79 25.03
C ILE A 208 -4.75 -18.14 26.42
N GLU A 209 -4.19 -16.93 26.50
CA GLU A 209 -4.03 -16.18 27.75
C GLU A 209 -5.39 -15.86 28.40
N GLU A 210 -6.40 -15.58 27.60
CA GLU A 210 -7.79 -15.36 28.05
C GLU A 210 -8.57 -16.69 28.30
N GLY A 211 -7.96 -17.84 28.11
CA GLY A 211 -8.61 -19.15 28.31
C GLY A 211 -9.68 -19.50 27.28
N LEU A 212 -9.73 -18.79 26.14
CA LEU A 212 -10.74 -18.98 25.08
C LEU A 212 -10.46 -20.20 24.21
N ILE A 213 -9.20 -20.62 24.12
CA ILE A 213 -8.79 -21.81 23.35
C ILE A 213 -7.73 -22.60 24.14
N PRO A 214 -7.56 -23.91 23.86
CA PRO A 214 -6.50 -24.71 24.47
C PRO A 214 -5.09 -24.14 24.19
N PRO A 215 -4.09 -24.35 25.07
CA PRO A 215 -2.74 -23.80 24.94
C PRO A 215 -1.93 -24.48 23.82
N LYS A 216 -2.43 -24.33 22.58
CA LYS A 216 -1.85 -24.91 21.38
C LYS A 216 -1.97 -23.94 20.23
N ILE A 217 -0.83 -23.47 19.69
CA ILE A 217 -0.78 -22.57 18.53
C ILE A 217 -0.75 -23.42 17.25
N LYS A 218 -1.69 -23.12 16.34
CA LYS A 218 -1.71 -23.68 14.98
C LYS A 218 -0.78 -22.84 14.10
N VAL A 219 0.20 -23.50 13.48
CA VAL A 219 1.21 -22.84 12.63
C VAL A 219 1.28 -23.52 11.26
N GLY A 220 1.79 -22.78 10.26
CA GLY A 220 2.14 -23.33 8.96
C GLY A 220 3.61 -23.76 8.91
N ASN A 221 4.27 -23.59 7.75
CA ASN A 221 5.68 -23.94 7.57
C ASN A 221 6.61 -22.93 8.26
N LEU A 222 7.20 -23.32 9.39
CA LEU A 222 8.15 -22.49 10.14
C LEU A 222 9.58 -22.46 9.58
N LYS A 223 9.87 -23.25 8.53
CA LYS A 223 11.20 -23.26 7.88
C LYS A 223 11.41 -22.12 6.87
N SER A 224 10.40 -21.34 6.59
CA SER A 224 10.51 -20.19 5.68
C SER A 224 11.31 -19.06 6.32
N LEU A 225 12.44 -18.68 5.69
CA LEU A 225 13.17 -17.47 6.05
C LEU A 225 12.45 -16.25 5.48
N ARG A 226 12.16 -15.27 6.33
CA ARG A 226 11.47 -14.04 5.97
C ARG A 226 12.18 -12.83 6.59
N THR A 227 12.33 -11.77 5.79
CA THR A 227 12.72 -10.46 6.32
C THR A 227 11.45 -9.75 6.77
N ILE A 228 11.38 -9.36 8.03
CA ILE A 228 10.21 -8.66 8.60
C ILE A 228 10.69 -7.33 9.17
N ALA A 229 10.05 -6.24 8.73
CA ALA A 229 10.28 -4.89 9.24
C ALA A 229 9.05 -4.40 10.01
N ASP A 230 9.25 -3.42 10.88
CA ASP A 230 8.13 -2.70 11.49
C ASP A 230 7.47 -1.77 10.47
N VAL A 231 6.14 -1.73 10.45
CA VAL A 231 5.37 -0.86 9.55
C VAL A 231 5.70 0.62 9.73
N ARG A 232 6.10 1.03 10.96
CA ARG A 232 6.50 2.41 11.27
C ARG A 232 7.79 2.81 10.56
N ASP A 233 8.72 1.88 10.38
CA ASP A 233 9.93 2.10 9.60
C ASP A 233 9.62 2.15 8.11
N ALA A 234 8.70 1.28 7.63
CA ALA A 234 8.25 1.28 6.25
C ALA A 234 7.63 2.63 5.85
N VAL A 235 6.71 3.18 6.65
CA VAL A 235 6.06 4.47 6.32
C VAL A 235 7.03 5.65 6.40
N ASN A 236 8.01 5.61 7.31
CA ASN A 236 9.09 6.59 7.33
C ASN A 236 9.92 6.55 6.05
N ALA A 237 10.30 5.35 5.61
CA ALA A 237 11.02 5.17 4.34
C ALA A 237 10.22 5.71 3.14
N TYR A 238 8.92 5.42 3.05
CA TYR A 238 8.06 5.93 1.98
C TYR A 238 7.99 7.45 1.96
N HIS A 239 7.87 8.08 3.14
CA HIS A 239 7.92 9.53 3.24
C HIS A 239 9.27 10.10 2.80
N MET A 240 10.37 9.49 3.20
CA MET A 240 11.72 9.92 2.79
C MET A 240 11.91 9.81 1.27
N LEU A 241 11.44 8.73 0.64
CA LEU A 241 11.53 8.52 -0.82
C LEU A 241 10.86 9.65 -1.60
N VAL A 242 9.65 10.05 -1.23
CA VAL A 242 8.94 11.12 -1.96
C VAL A 242 9.45 12.52 -1.64
N THR A 243 10.05 12.75 -0.47
CA THR A 243 10.51 14.07 -0.03
C THR A 243 11.97 14.36 -0.34
N LYS A 244 12.85 13.37 -0.23
CA LYS A 244 14.30 13.50 -0.48
C LYS A 244 14.69 13.34 -1.95
N LYS A 245 13.76 12.94 -2.81
CA LYS A 245 13.97 12.76 -4.26
C LYS A 245 15.26 11.97 -4.54
N PRO A 246 15.33 10.69 -4.19
CA PRO A 246 16.47 9.87 -4.53
C PRO A 246 16.71 9.93 -6.03
N LYS A 247 17.98 9.93 -6.42
CA LYS A 247 18.40 9.95 -7.84
C LYS A 247 18.07 8.63 -8.50
#